data_ab69ad9e2909e6271c837ad5b948a5a3
#
_entry.id   ab69ad9e2909e6271c837ad5b948a5a3
#
_cell.length_a   1.000
_cell.length_b   1.000
_cell.length_c   1.000
_cell.angle_alpha   90.00
_cell.angle_beta   90.00
_cell.angle_gamma   90.00
#
_symmetry.space_group_name_H-M   'P 1'
#
loop_
_entity.id
_entity.type
_entity.pdbx_description
1 polymer ?
#
loop_
_entity_poly.entity_id
_entity_poly.type
_entity_poly.pdbx_seq_one_letter_code
_entity_poly.pdbx_strand_id
1 'polypeptide(L)'
;TCEKATFNIIGKSGEDFSYLPQIERSDSILLSQFTLKEVIRQTIFSIADNFTNKILTGELFEINGNLLKVVSSDGLRISLRRIELKNTYPDKKVIVPGKTLNEISKILSGDADKDVNLFFTDKHILFEFDNTTVVSRLIEGEYLKIDNILSADYETKVKINKREFLSCIDLSLIHISE
;
A
#
# COMPACT_ATOMS: atom_id res chain seq x y z
N THR A 1 24.14 -33.48 5.66
CA THR A 1 24.76 -34.06 6.87
C THR A 1 25.54 -32.98 7.59
N CYS A 2 25.37 -32.88 8.87
CA CYS A 2 26.20 -32.03 9.73
C CYS A 2 26.84 -32.94 10.76
N GLU A 3 28.15 -33.17 10.62
CA GLU A 3 28.94 -34.11 11.42
C GLU A 3 28.28 -35.51 11.50
N LYS A 4 27.65 -35.84 12.64
CA LYS A 4 27.00 -37.16 12.88
C LYS A 4 25.47 -37.15 12.67
N ALA A 5 24.88 -36.00 12.30
CA ALA A 5 23.44 -35.90 12.08
C ALA A 5 23.11 -35.91 10.57
N THR A 6 22.14 -36.72 10.17
CA THR A 6 21.59 -36.79 8.80
C THR A 6 20.13 -36.38 8.86
N PHE A 7 19.77 -35.36 8.08
CA PHE A 7 18.41 -34.90 7.95
C PHE A 7 17.92 -35.19 6.53
N ASN A 8 16.74 -35.80 6.42
CA ASN A 8 16.06 -36.01 5.16
C ASN A 8 14.92 -34.99 5.02
N ILE A 9 14.99 -34.13 4.00
CA ILE A 9 13.97 -33.16 3.67
C ILE A 9 13.27 -33.66 2.41
N ILE A 10 11.95 -33.85 2.50
CA ILE A 10 11.14 -34.24 1.35
C ILE A 10 10.91 -32.99 0.50
N GLY A 11 11.45 -32.97 -0.70
CA GLY A 11 11.19 -31.94 -1.71
C GLY A 11 9.95 -32.27 -2.55
N LYS A 12 9.34 -31.25 -3.14
CA LYS A 12 8.37 -31.39 -4.24
C LYS A 12 9.05 -31.12 -5.57
N SER A 13 8.51 -31.65 -6.67
CA SER A 13 9.00 -31.35 -7.99
C SER A 13 8.83 -29.85 -8.29
N GLY A 14 9.83 -29.23 -8.94
CA GLY A 14 9.71 -27.86 -9.41
C GLY A 14 8.63 -27.67 -10.49
N GLU A 15 8.22 -28.75 -11.17
CA GLU A 15 7.12 -28.74 -12.14
C GLU A 15 5.75 -28.53 -11.49
N ASP A 16 5.62 -28.88 -10.19
CA ASP A 16 4.41 -28.64 -9.41
C ASP A 16 4.28 -27.18 -8.92
N PHE A 17 5.30 -26.35 -9.17
CA PHE A 17 5.26 -24.95 -8.78
C PHE A 17 4.37 -24.15 -9.73
N SER A 18 3.40 -23.42 -9.17
CA SER A 18 2.48 -22.60 -9.96
C SER A 18 3.23 -21.52 -10.72
N TYR A 19 3.00 -21.44 -12.02
CA TYR A 19 3.53 -20.35 -12.85
C TYR A 19 2.90 -19.01 -12.44
N LEU A 20 3.68 -17.94 -12.53
CA LEU A 20 3.16 -16.58 -12.38
C LEU A 20 2.13 -16.32 -13.50
N PRO A 21 0.99 -15.65 -13.18
CA PRO A 21 0.05 -15.26 -14.22
C PRO A 21 0.75 -14.37 -15.25
N GLN A 22 0.47 -14.63 -16.52
CA GLN A 22 0.96 -13.77 -17.59
C GLN A 22 0.20 -12.44 -17.52
N ILE A 23 0.92 -11.37 -17.18
CA ILE A 23 0.38 -10.02 -17.10
C ILE A 23 0.95 -9.22 -18.27
N GLU A 24 0.07 -8.66 -19.10
CA GLU A 24 0.47 -7.74 -20.15
C GLU A 24 1.14 -6.52 -19.54
N ARG A 25 2.30 -6.16 -20.06
CA ARG A 25 3.12 -5.03 -19.59
C ARG A 25 2.94 -3.77 -20.43
N SER A 26 1.74 -3.59 -21.02
CA SER A 26 1.47 -2.49 -21.96
C SER A 26 1.40 -1.14 -21.28
N ASP A 27 0.72 -1.04 -20.14
CA ASP A 27 0.46 0.25 -19.45
C ASP A 27 0.98 0.20 -18.02
N SER A 28 2.19 0.71 -17.82
CA SER A 28 2.79 0.81 -16.48
C SER A 28 2.69 2.21 -15.93
N ILE A 29 2.34 2.32 -14.65
CA ILE A 29 2.49 3.56 -13.90
C ILE A 29 3.89 3.59 -13.30
N LEU A 30 4.65 4.62 -13.67
CA LEU A 30 6.01 4.82 -13.19
C LEU A 30 6.04 5.74 -11.97
N LEU A 31 6.62 5.24 -10.90
CA LEU A 31 6.86 5.98 -9.65
C LEU A 31 8.31 5.76 -9.19
N SER A 32 8.86 6.69 -8.39
CA SER A 32 10.08 6.36 -7.67
C SER A 32 9.77 5.40 -6.51
N GLN A 33 10.72 4.52 -6.20
CA GLN A 33 10.60 3.57 -5.08
C GLN A 33 10.40 4.33 -3.75
N PHE A 34 11.10 5.45 -3.58
CA PHE A 34 10.93 6.33 -2.43
C PHE A 34 9.48 6.84 -2.30
N THR A 35 8.89 7.32 -3.40
CA THR A 35 7.52 7.84 -3.40
C THR A 35 6.51 6.76 -3.01
N LEU A 36 6.59 5.57 -3.62
CA LEU A 36 5.69 4.47 -3.30
C LEU A 36 5.84 4.03 -1.83
N LYS A 37 7.08 3.90 -1.35
CA LYS A 37 7.36 3.55 0.05
C LYS A 37 6.76 4.55 1.04
N GLU A 38 6.94 5.86 0.77
CA GLU A 38 6.38 6.92 1.61
C GLU A 38 4.85 6.95 1.59
N VAL A 39 4.24 6.70 0.44
CA VAL A 39 2.79 6.60 0.33
C VAL A 39 2.28 5.46 1.20
N ILE A 40 2.81 4.26 1.02
CA ILE A 40 2.43 3.09 1.83
C ILE A 40 2.62 3.40 3.32
N ARG A 41 3.77 3.90 3.72
CA ARG A 41 4.06 4.25 5.13
C ARG A 41 3.04 5.22 5.73
N GLN A 42 2.52 6.15 4.92
CA GLN A 42 1.59 7.19 5.36
C GLN A 42 0.13 6.76 5.33
N THR A 43 -0.18 5.61 4.76
CA THR A 43 -1.56 5.14 4.61
C THR A 43 -1.81 3.79 5.29
N ILE A 44 -0.87 2.86 5.25
CA ILE A 44 -1.06 1.46 5.65
C ILE A 44 -1.55 1.25 7.09
N PHE A 45 -1.22 2.17 8.01
CA PHE A 45 -1.61 2.05 9.42
C PHE A 45 -3.12 2.22 9.67
N SER A 46 -3.87 2.68 8.68
CA SER A 46 -5.33 2.87 8.77
C SER A 46 -6.15 1.76 8.10
N ILE A 47 -5.54 0.67 7.66
CA ILE A 47 -6.30 -0.50 7.19
C ILE A 47 -6.90 -1.27 8.37
N ALA A 48 -7.95 -2.05 8.10
CA ALA A 48 -8.54 -2.92 9.12
C ALA A 48 -7.68 -4.17 9.35
N ASP A 49 -7.47 -4.53 10.62
CA ASP A 49 -6.71 -5.73 11.01
C ASP A 49 -7.56 -7.00 10.93
N ASN A 50 -8.88 -6.87 10.94
CA ASN A 50 -9.80 -8.00 10.97
C ASN A 50 -10.41 -8.28 9.59
N PHE A 51 -10.73 -9.55 9.33
CA PHE A 51 -11.31 -10.00 8.07
C PHE A 51 -12.83 -9.83 7.96
N THR A 52 -13.48 -9.18 8.91
CA THR A 52 -14.95 -8.98 8.89
C THR A 52 -15.39 -8.20 7.66
N ASN A 53 -14.61 -7.19 7.27
CA ASN A 53 -14.77 -6.50 5.99
C ASN A 53 -13.46 -6.60 5.19
N LYS A 54 -13.40 -7.57 4.29
CA LYS A 54 -12.21 -7.84 3.47
C LYS A 54 -11.75 -6.62 2.66
N ILE A 55 -12.67 -5.75 2.24
CA ILE A 55 -12.37 -4.56 1.44
C ILE A 55 -11.46 -3.60 2.23
N LEU A 56 -11.72 -3.43 3.53
CA LEU A 56 -10.97 -2.52 4.39
C LEU A 56 -9.60 -3.07 4.83
N THR A 57 -9.29 -4.33 4.54
CA THR A 57 -7.94 -4.90 4.75
C THR A 57 -6.95 -4.52 3.66
N GLY A 58 -7.40 -3.77 2.64
CA GLY A 58 -6.58 -3.25 1.56
C GLY A 58 -6.65 -1.73 1.47
N GLU A 59 -5.84 -1.18 0.59
CA GLU A 59 -5.82 0.24 0.24
C GLU A 59 -6.43 0.45 -1.13
N LEU A 60 -7.25 1.47 -1.27
CA LEU A 60 -7.77 1.93 -2.56
C LEU A 60 -6.68 2.72 -3.28
N PHE A 61 -6.32 2.26 -4.49
CA PHE A 61 -5.55 3.03 -5.47
C PHE A 61 -6.51 3.55 -6.53
N GLU A 62 -6.70 4.84 -6.56
CA GLU A 62 -7.56 5.55 -7.51
C GLU A 62 -6.70 6.44 -8.40
N ILE A 63 -6.73 6.17 -9.71
CA ILE A 63 -5.98 6.88 -10.73
C ILE A 63 -6.99 7.69 -11.53
N ASN A 64 -6.75 9.00 -11.62
CA ASN A 64 -7.55 9.93 -12.43
C ASN A 64 -6.58 10.80 -13.23
N GLY A 65 -6.34 10.45 -14.49
CA GLY A 65 -5.38 11.15 -15.33
C GLY A 65 -3.97 11.10 -14.76
N ASN A 66 -3.43 12.22 -14.32
CA ASN A 66 -2.10 12.32 -13.70
C ASN A 66 -2.12 12.31 -12.17
N LEU A 67 -3.27 12.05 -11.56
CA LEU A 67 -3.39 12.01 -10.10
C LEU A 67 -3.57 10.57 -9.61
N LEU A 68 -2.66 10.12 -8.74
CA LEU A 68 -2.84 8.91 -7.96
C LEU A 68 -3.27 9.28 -6.54
N LYS A 69 -4.44 8.78 -6.14
CA LYS A 69 -4.99 8.90 -4.80
C LYS A 69 -4.95 7.53 -4.14
N VAL A 70 -4.27 7.43 -3.01
CA VAL A 70 -4.19 6.21 -2.20
C VAL A 70 -4.93 6.45 -0.89
N VAL A 71 -5.80 5.52 -0.55
CA VAL A 71 -6.70 5.66 0.61
C VAL A 71 -6.77 4.36 1.38
N SER A 72 -6.72 4.46 2.69
CA SER A 72 -7.00 3.39 3.63
C SER A 72 -8.00 3.81 4.70
N SER A 73 -8.76 2.87 5.21
CA SER A 73 -9.70 3.10 6.31
C SER A 73 -10.02 1.78 7.02
N ASP A 74 -10.20 1.85 8.33
CA ASP A 74 -10.75 0.76 9.17
C ASP A 74 -12.20 1.03 9.63
N GLY A 75 -12.80 2.12 9.13
CA GLY A 75 -14.13 2.58 9.49
C GLY A 75 -14.14 3.63 10.62
N LEU A 76 -13.05 3.78 11.40
CA LEU A 76 -12.90 4.76 12.47
C LEU A 76 -11.98 5.92 12.07
N ARG A 77 -10.99 5.64 11.23
CA ARG A 77 -10.00 6.61 10.73
C ARG A 77 -9.78 6.40 9.24
N ILE A 78 -9.33 7.46 8.59
CA ILE A 78 -9.05 7.47 7.15
C ILE A 78 -7.68 8.10 6.95
N SER A 79 -6.81 7.42 6.22
CA SER A 79 -5.58 8.00 5.68
C SER A 79 -5.71 8.17 4.17
N LEU A 80 -5.31 9.35 3.70
CA LEU A 80 -5.37 9.69 2.29
C LEU A 80 -4.08 10.38 1.85
N ARG A 81 -3.49 9.87 0.78
CA ARG A 81 -2.35 10.49 0.12
C ARG A 81 -2.66 10.73 -1.35
N ARG A 82 -2.34 11.92 -1.85
CA ARG A 82 -2.42 12.30 -3.27
C ARG A 82 -1.03 12.53 -3.80
N ILE A 83 -0.76 12.04 -5.00
CA ILE A 83 0.52 12.17 -5.69
C ILE A 83 0.24 12.54 -7.13
N GLU A 84 0.99 13.52 -7.64
CA GLU A 84 1.01 13.85 -9.06
C GLU A 84 1.97 12.90 -9.77
N LEU A 85 1.45 12.21 -10.77
CA LEU A 85 2.20 11.33 -11.65
C LEU A 85 2.87 12.16 -12.75
N LYS A 86 4.02 11.67 -13.24
CA LYS A 86 4.73 12.34 -14.35
C LYS A 86 3.95 12.29 -15.67
N ASN A 87 3.16 11.24 -15.87
CA ASN A 87 2.38 10.99 -17.07
C ASN A 87 0.88 10.89 -16.73
N THR A 88 0.05 11.00 -17.78
CA THR A 88 -1.39 10.78 -17.67
C THR A 88 -1.72 9.34 -18.00
N TYR A 89 -2.57 8.72 -17.19
CA TYR A 89 -2.98 7.33 -17.32
C TYR A 89 -4.51 7.21 -17.39
N PRO A 90 -5.04 6.10 -17.93
CA PRO A 90 -6.47 5.82 -17.88
C PRO A 90 -6.99 5.76 -16.44
N ASP A 91 -8.22 6.21 -16.26
CA ASP A 91 -8.87 6.16 -14.94
C ASP A 91 -9.03 4.72 -14.49
N LYS A 92 -8.57 4.44 -13.28
CA LYS A 92 -8.62 3.10 -12.69
C LYS A 92 -8.81 3.16 -11.19
N LYS A 93 -9.62 2.21 -10.67
CA LYS A 93 -9.83 2.03 -9.22
C LYS A 93 -9.58 0.57 -8.88
N VAL A 94 -8.66 0.32 -7.98
CA VAL A 94 -8.32 -1.04 -7.52
C VAL A 94 -8.03 -1.04 -6.03
N ILE A 95 -8.30 -2.18 -5.39
CA ILE A 95 -8.03 -2.36 -3.97
C ILE A 95 -6.86 -3.34 -3.84
N VAL A 96 -5.74 -2.82 -3.36
CA VAL A 96 -4.50 -3.59 -3.19
C VAL A 96 -4.44 -4.14 -1.76
N PRO A 97 -4.19 -5.44 -1.56
CA PRO A 97 -4.11 -6.01 -0.22
C PRO A 97 -3.02 -5.34 0.63
N GLY A 98 -3.38 -4.91 1.84
CA GLY A 98 -2.44 -4.25 2.75
C GLY A 98 -1.25 -5.13 3.14
N LYS A 99 -1.46 -6.46 3.24
CA LYS A 99 -0.37 -7.41 3.47
C LYS A 99 0.70 -7.34 2.37
N THR A 100 0.28 -7.26 1.10
CA THR A 100 1.20 -7.11 -0.03
C THR A 100 1.96 -5.80 0.05
N LEU A 101 1.27 -4.69 0.31
CA LEU A 101 1.89 -3.37 0.42
C LEU A 101 2.89 -3.31 1.58
N ASN A 102 2.56 -3.91 2.72
CA ASN A 102 3.48 -4.02 3.86
C ASN A 102 4.78 -4.74 3.49
N GLU A 103 4.70 -5.87 2.79
CA GLU A 103 5.90 -6.61 2.38
C GLU A 103 6.69 -5.84 1.32
N ILE A 104 6.03 -5.22 0.34
CA ILE A 104 6.68 -4.39 -0.67
C ILE A 104 7.42 -3.22 -0.03
N SER A 105 6.81 -2.53 0.93
CA SER A 105 7.44 -1.38 1.60
C SER A 105 8.77 -1.71 2.29
N LYS A 106 8.96 -2.97 2.71
CA LYS A 106 10.19 -3.44 3.36
C LYS A 106 11.33 -3.65 2.36
N ILE A 107 11.01 -4.05 1.14
CA ILE A 107 12.00 -4.38 0.10
C ILE A 107 12.27 -3.22 -0.87
N LEU A 108 11.39 -2.23 -0.95
CA LEU A 108 11.64 -1.00 -1.71
C LEU A 108 12.83 -0.24 -1.11
N SER A 109 13.73 0.23 -1.98
CA SER A 109 14.81 1.12 -1.55
C SER A 109 14.24 2.48 -1.11
N GLY A 110 15.01 3.22 -0.31
CA GLY A 110 14.68 4.60 0.03
C GLY A 110 15.18 5.62 -0.99
N ASP A 111 15.67 5.18 -2.15
CA ASP A 111 16.29 6.02 -3.16
C ASP A 111 15.24 6.65 -4.08
N ALA A 112 15.32 7.95 -4.27
CA ALA A 112 14.42 8.69 -5.14
C ALA A 112 14.73 8.46 -6.64
N ASP A 113 15.97 8.06 -6.96
CA ASP A 113 16.46 7.85 -8.32
C ASP A 113 16.13 6.44 -8.87
N LYS A 114 15.61 5.54 -8.02
CA LYS A 114 15.16 4.23 -8.43
C LYS A 114 13.67 4.20 -8.69
N ASP A 115 13.30 3.64 -9.81
CA ASP A 115 11.91 3.56 -10.23
C ASP A 115 11.27 2.21 -9.88
N VAL A 116 9.94 2.22 -9.81
CA VAL A 116 9.07 1.05 -9.74
C VAL A 116 7.97 1.19 -10.77
N ASN A 117 7.71 0.13 -11.52
CA ASN A 117 6.61 0.03 -12.46
C ASN A 117 5.45 -0.72 -11.82
N LEU A 118 4.26 -0.14 -11.89
CA LEU A 118 3.01 -0.75 -11.47
C LEU A 118 2.19 -1.13 -12.70
N PHE A 119 1.85 -2.39 -12.83
CA PHE A 119 0.97 -2.87 -13.89
C PHE A 119 -0.32 -3.38 -13.27
N PHE A 120 -1.43 -3.06 -13.88
CA PHE A 120 -2.75 -3.42 -13.39
C PHE A 120 -3.49 -4.26 -14.43
N THR A 121 -4.01 -5.39 -13.98
CA THR A 121 -5.03 -6.15 -14.71
C THR A 121 -6.36 -6.05 -13.96
N ASP A 122 -7.39 -6.73 -14.44
CA ASP A 122 -8.68 -6.76 -13.74
C ASP A 122 -8.61 -7.45 -12.38
N LYS A 123 -7.68 -8.38 -12.19
CA LYS A 123 -7.59 -9.22 -10.98
C LYS A 123 -6.27 -9.13 -10.24
N HIS A 124 -5.22 -8.56 -10.86
CA HIS A 124 -3.89 -8.55 -10.29
C HIS A 124 -3.23 -7.18 -10.42
N ILE A 125 -2.34 -6.90 -9.49
CA ILE A 125 -1.33 -5.86 -9.59
C ILE A 125 0.04 -6.52 -9.63
N LEU A 126 0.92 -5.99 -10.47
CA LEU A 126 2.31 -6.41 -10.57
C LEU A 126 3.20 -5.19 -10.26
N PHE A 127 4.15 -5.38 -9.39
CA PHE A 127 5.21 -4.44 -9.07
C PHE A 127 6.51 -4.95 -9.66
N GLU A 128 7.19 -4.12 -10.44
CA GLU A 128 8.47 -4.47 -11.06
C GLU A 128 9.49 -3.37 -10.73
N PHE A 129 10.55 -3.73 -10.04
CA PHE A 129 11.62 -2.83 -9.64
C PHE A 129 12.92 -3.61 -9.47
N ASP A 130 14.03 -2.99 -9.85
CA ASP A 130 15.34 -3.64 -9.92
C ASP A 130 15.21 -5.00 -10.66
N ASN A 131 15.61 -6.10 -10.06
CA ASN A 131 15.43 -7.46 -10.60
C ASN A 131 14.29 -8.23 -9.90
N THR A 132 13.36 -7.52 -9.29
CA THR A 132 12.28 -8.11 -8.48
C THR A 132 10.94 -7.88 -9.14
N THR A 133 10.15 -8.96 -9.23
CA THR A 133 8.76 -8.92 -9.70
C THR A 133 7.86 -9.48 -8.60
N VAL A 134 6.89 -8.68 -8.16
CA VAL A 134 5.90 -9.11 -7.18
C VAL A 134 4.51 -9.01 -7.80
N VAL A 135 3.78 -10.12 -7.77
CA VAL A 135 2.40 -10.21 -8.25
C VAL A 135 1.48 -10.39 -7.05
N SER A 136 0.40 -9.61 -7.00
CA SER A 136 -0.63 -9.74 -5.97
C SER A 136 -2.02 -9.75 -6.60
N ARG A 137 -2.91 -10.56 -6.03
CA ARG A 137 -4.32 -10.53 -6.40
C ARG A 137 -4.99 -9.33 -5.76
N LEU A 138 -5.79 -8.61 -6.53
CA LEU A 138 -6.60 -7.49 -6.05
C LEU A 138 -7.77 -7.98 -5.19
N ILE A 139 -8.25 -7.13 -4.31
CA ILE A 139 -9.48 -7.37 -3.54
C ILE A 139 -10.65 -6.86 -4.38
N GLU A 140 -11.61 -7.74 -4.65
CA GLU A 140 -12.82 -7.41 -5.38
C GLU A 140 -13.84 -6.72 -4.46
N GLY A 141 -14.48 -5.66 -4.95
CA GLY A 141 -15.53 -4.93 -4.26
C GLY A 141 -15.45 -3.41 -4.45
N GLU A 142 -16.42 -2.69 -3.92
CA GLU A 142 -16.44 -1.23 -3.93
C GLU A 142 -15.90 -0.69 -2.60
N TYR A 143 -14.90 0.19 -2.68
CA TYR A 143 -14.38 0.89 -1.52
C TYR A 143 -15.32 1.98 -1.05
N LEU A 144 -15.20 2.42 0.21
CA LEU A 144 -16.00 3.50 0.78
C LEU A 144 -15.92 4.78 -0.07
N LYS A 145 -17.06 5.45 -0.25
CA LYS A 145 -17.12 6.77 -0.92
C LYS A 145 -16.60 7.85 0.02
N ILE A 146 -15.30 8.06 0.01
CA ILE A 146 -14.58 8.91 0.97
C ILE A 146 -14.84 10.40 0.73
N ASP A 147 -15.13 10.80 -0.49
CA ASP A 147 -15.37 12.20 -0.82
C ASP A 147 -16.54 12.79 -0.04
N ASN A 148 -17.55 11.96 0.30
CA ASN A 148 -18.68 12.36 1.14
C ASN A 148 -18.31 12.52 2.63
N ILE A 149 -17.25 11.86 3.09
CA ILE A 149 -16.80 11.88 4.50
C ILE A 149 -15.83 13.03 4.72
N LEU A 150 -15.07 13.41 3.71
CA LEU A 150 -14.12 14.51 3.74
C LEU A 150 -14.76 15.86 3.39
N SER A 151 -16.05 16.05 3.69
CA SER A 151 -16.74 17.32 3.48
C SER A 151 -16.00 18.44 4.20
N ALA A 152 -15.85 19.59 3.51
CA ALA A 152 -15.06 20.73 3.97
C ALA A 152 -15.79 21.64 4.97
N ASP A 153 -16.85 21.15 5.60
CA ASP A 153 -17.70 21.93 6.50
C ASP A 153 -17.13 21.82 7.92
N TYR A 154 -16.14 22.66 8.22
CA TYR A 154 -15.53 22.72 9.55
C TYR A 154 -16.11 23.91 10.32
N GLU A 155 -16.66 23.67 11.49
CA GLU A 155 -17.01 24.75 12.44
C GLU A 155 -15.75 25.47 12.95
N THR A 156 -14.66 24.73 13.12
CA THR A 156 -13.41 25.27 13.65
C THR A 156 -12.20 24.71 12.91
N LYS A 157 -11.28 25.59 12.51
CA LYS A 157 -10.02 25.23 11.89
C LYS A 157 -8.85 25.76 12.72
N VAL A 158 -7.98 24.86 13.18
CA VAL A 158 -6.81 25.20 14.00
C VAL A 158 -5.53 24.94 13.19
N LYS A 159 -4.59 25.89 13.23
CA LYS A 159 -3.25 25.73 12.67
C LYS A 159 -2.23 25.68 13.81
N ILE A 160 -1.54 24.56 13.96
CA ILE A 160 -0.57 24.32 15.03
C ILE A 160 0.76 23.86 14.48
N ASN A 161 1.85 24.10 15.22
CA ASN A 161 3.17 23.59 14.89
C ASN A 161 3.22 22.09 15.15
N LYS A 162 3.64 21.30 14.15
CA LYS A 162 3.69 19.84 14.25
C LYS A 162 4.58 19.34 15.40
N ARG A 163 5.76 19.96 15.60
CA ARG A 163 6.72 19.52 16.64
C ARG A 163 6.19 19.78 18.03
N GLU A 164 5.63 20.98 18.25
CA GLU A 164 5.04 21.36 19.54
C GLU A 164 3.85 20.48 19.88
N PHE A 165 2.97 20.22 18.88
CA PHE A 165 1.83 19.33 19.06
C PHE A 165 2.24 17.89 19.41
N LEU A 166 3.25 17.35 18.70
CA LEU A 166 3.80 16.02 18.99
C LEU A 166 4.36 15.96 20.42
N SER A 167 5.14 16.97 20.84
CA SER A 167 5.67 17.04 22.21
C SER A 167 4.58 17.10 23.27
N CYS A 168 3.48 17.81 23.01
CA CYS A 168 2.33 17.83 23.93
C CYS A 168 1.65 16.48 24.04
N ILE A 169 1.51 15.74 22.92
CA ILE A 169 0.94 14.39 22.94
C ILE A 169 1.84 13.43 23.72
N ASP A 170 3.15 13.45 23.48
CA ASP A 170 4.12 12.61 24.19
C ASP A 170 4.10 12.88 25.69
N LEU A 171 4.04 14.14 26.12
CA LEU A 171 3.92 14.51 27.52
C LEU A 171 2.58 14.06 28.14
N SER A 172 1.47 14.13 27.40
CA SER A 172 0.16 13.70 27.89
C SER A 172 0.10 12.19 28.14
N LEU A 173 0.80 11.39 27.32
CA LEU A 173 0.87 9.92 27.46
C LEU A 173 1.63 9.50 28.74
N ILE A 174 2.59 10.31 29.22
CA ILE A 174 3.33 10.06 30.45
C ILE A 174 2.44 10.31 31.68
N HIS A 175 1.51 11.26 31.62
CA HIS A 175 0.65 11.63 32.74
C HIS A 175 -0.66 10.82 32.86
N ILE A 176 -1.02 10.03 31.84
CA ILE A 176 -2.23 9.16 31.86
C ILE A 176 -1.98 7.87 32.68
N SER A 177 -0.74 7.56 33.05
CA SER A 177 -0.37 6.35 33.80
C SER A 177 -0.33 6.54 35.34
N GLU A 178 -0.73 7.65 35.84
CA GLU A 178 -1.00 7.89 37.30
C GLU A 178 -2.51 7.93 37.55
#